data_44dbafed8638f2e9492d4e2566a99e55
#
_entry.id   44dbafed8638f2e9492d4e2566a99e55
#
_cell.length_a   1.000
_cell.length_b   1.000
_cell.length_c   1.000
_cell.angle_alpha   90.00
_cell.angle_beta   90.00
_cell.angle_gamma   90.00
#
_symmetry.space_group_name_H-M   'P 1'
#
loop_
_entity.id
_entity.type
_entity.pdbx_description
1 polymer ?
#
loop_
_entity_poly.entity_id
_entity_poly.type
_entity_poly.pdbx_seq_one_letter_code
_entity_poly.pdbx_strand_id
1 'polypeptide(L)'
;MSESIGIIAGSGQFPRLVAEDAKAAGYGVVVCAFHGFTDPGLEALADAYTTVYLGQFDKVIDYFRKHGVRRLCMAGAINKPRALDLRPDFRAARILFSLRGKGDDALLRAIMADLEKEGFTLIQAAELSTSLLCPEGVLTRRGPSAEEIAEIDYGWPIAEALGRFDIGQCIVVKQGMVVAVECLEGTDAALRRGGELRGEGCVAIKRFKPKQDERVDLPSIGLQTVRLLIEQHFRCLAVDAGKTLFFDRAEALALADKHNFCIVALTEDSFGKLRLQAKAD
;
A
#
# COMPACT_ATOMS: atom_id res chain seq x y z
N MET A 1 32.82 3.33 3.61
CA MET A 1 31.81 2.39 3.10
C MET A 1 30.47 3.10 3.13
N SER A 2 29.72 3.08 2.05
CA SER A 2 28.36 3.64 2.02
C SER A 2 27.47 2.92 3.05
N GLU A 3 26.55 3.63 3.67
CA GLU A 3 25.54 3.03 4.54
C GLU A 3 24.70 2.03 3.74
N SER A 4 24.38 0.88 4.35
CA SER A 4 23.56 -0.15 3.71
C SER A 4 22.14 -0.18 4.28
N ILE A 5 21.17 -0.29 3.38
CA ILE A 5 19.74 -0.49 3.71
C ILE A 5 19.40 -1.96 3.55
N GLY A 6 18.75 -2.52 4.55
CA GLY A 6 18.16 -3.85 4.47
C GLY A 6 16.73 -3.81 3.97
N ILE A 7 16.42 -4.64 2.97
CA ILE A 7 15.07 -4.76 2.42
C ILE A 7 14.53 -6.15 2.76
N ILE A 8 13.47 -6.20 3.56
CA ILE A 8 12.64 -7.40 3.75
C ILE A 8 11.63 -7.39 2.61
N ALA A 9 11.86 -8.24 1.62
CA ALA A 9 11.20 -8.18 0.32
C ALA A 9 10.04 -9.17 0.22
N GLY A 10 8.83 -8.67 0.10
CA GLY A 10 7.63 -9.42 -0.27
C GLY A 10 7.45 -9.54 -1.79
N SER A 11 6.22 -9.72 -2.22
CA SER A 11 5.81 -9.84 -3.62
C SER A 11 5.53 -8.47 -4.27
N GLY A 12 5.42 -8.48 -5.60
CA GLY A 12 5.11 -7.29 -6.40
C GLY A 12 6.35 -6.49 -6.79
N GLN A 13 6.13 -5.35 -7.45
CA GLN A 13 7.23 -4.53 -7.99
C GLN A 13 7.86 -3.58 -6.95
N PHE A 14 7.19 -3.33 -5.81
CA PHE A 14 7.65 -2.36 -4.83
C PHE A 14 9.06 -2.64 -4.28
N PRO A 15 9.44 -3.90 -3.91
CA PRO A 15 10.80 -4.19 -3.45
C PRO A 15 11.87 -3.81 -4.47
N ARG A 16 11.58 -4.02 -5.75
CA ARG A 16 12.50 -3.69 -6.84
C ARG A 16 12.69 -2.17 -6.97
N LEU A 17 11.59 -1.42 -6.98
CA LEU A 17 11.65 0.04 -7.09
C LEU A 17 12.40 0.66 -5.90
N VAL A 18 12.15 0.16 -4.69
CA VAL A 18 12.89 0.59 -3.48
C VAL A 18 14.38 0.28 -3.60
N ALA A 19 14.75 -0.88 -4.12
CA ALA A 19 16.16 -1.24 -4.31
C ALA A 19 16.85 -0.36 -5.36
N GLU A 20 16.18 -0.09 -6.49
CA GLU A 20 16.68 0.80 -7.55
C GLU A 20 16.90 2.23 -7.02
N ASP A 21 15.92 2.78 -6.30
CA ASP A 21 15.98 4.13 -5.75
C ASP A 21 17.01 4.25 -4.61
N ALA A 22 17.13 3.23 -3.74
CA ALA A 22 18.15 3.19 -2.70
C ALA A 22 19.57 3.19 -3.31
N LYS A 23 19.80 2.42 -4.38
CA LYS A 23 21.07 2.44 -5.12
C LYS A 23 21.33 3.80 -5.77
N ALA A 24 20.33 4.38 -6.41
CA ALA A 24 20.44 5.71 -7.02
C ALA A 24 20.79 6.78 -5.98
N ALA A 25 20.32 6.63 -4.73
CA ALA A 25 20.67 7.49 -3.61
C ALA A 25 22.05 7.18 -2.97
N GLY A 26 22.78 6.17 -3.48
CA GLY A 26 24.12 5.82 -3.04
C GLY A 26 24.20 4.88 -1.84
N TYR A 27 23.09 4.24 -1.46
CA TYR A 27 23.07 3.21 -0.42
C TYR A 27 23.52 1.86 -0.97
N GLY A 28 24.18 1.06 -0.10
CA GLY A 28 24.29 -0.38 -0.31
C GLY A 28 22.92 -1.05 -0.10
N VAL A 29 22.60 -2.08 -0.89
CA VAL A 29 21.30 -2.78 -0.83
C VAL A 29 21.50 -4.23 -0.42
N VAL A 30 20.97 -4.59 0.75
CA VAL A 30 20.99 -5.95 1.30
C VAL A 30 19.58 -6.48 1.34
N VAL A 31 19.29 -7.56 0.60
CA VAL A 31 17.93 -8.08 0.42
C VAL A 31 17.75 -9.42 1.12
N CYS A 32 16.70 -9.52 1.93
CA CYS A 32 16.16 -10.78 2.43
C CYS A 32 14.81 -11.04 1.77
N ALA A 33 14.78 -12.01 0.87
CA ALA A 33 13.63 -12.42 0.08
C ALA A 33 12.90 -13.60 0.70
N PHE A 34 11.64 -13.81 0.32
CA PHE A 34 10.86 -14.96 0.76
C PHE A 34 10.61 -15.95 -0.38
N HIS A 35 10.87 -17.22 -0.12
CA HIS A 35 10.61 -18.31 -1.08
C HIS A 35 9.16 -18.27 -1.58
N GLY A 36 9.01 -18.26 -2.91
CA GLY A 36 7.70 -18.27 -3.57
C GLY A 36 6.91 -16.96 -3.56
N PHE A 37 7.46 -15.90 -2.98
CA PHE A 37 6.80 -14.58 -2.92
C PHE A 37 7.58 -13.50 -3.67
N THR A 38 8.86 -13.41 -3.40
CA THR A 38 9.71 -12.35 -3.97
C THR A 38 10.13 -12.67 -5.39
N ASP A 39 10.13 -11.66 -6.26
CA ASP A 39 10.67 -11.79 -7.62
C ASP A 39 12.17 -12.09 -7.55
N PRO A 40 12.64 -13.22 -8.12
CA PRO A 40 14.05 -13.57 -8.12
C PRO A 40 14.94 -12.56 -8.87
N GLY A 41 14.37 -11.78 -9.81
CA GLY A 41 15.08 -10.71 -10.51
C GLY A 41 15.62 -9.61 -9.60
N LEU A 42 15.13 -9.53 -8.36
CA LEU A 42 15.62 -8.59 -7.35
C LEU A 42 17.07 -8.87 -6.92
N GLU A 43 17.54 -10.13 -7.06
CA GLU A 43 18.92 -10.53 -6.74
C GLU A 43 19.95 -9.71 -7.53
N ALA A 44 19.68 -9.41 -8.80
CA ALA A 44 20.57 -8.64 -9.66
C ALA A 44 20.79 -7.18 -9.18
N LEU A 45 19.89 -6.66 -8.36
CA LEU A 45 19.97 -5.32 -7.80
C LEU A 45 20.61 -5.27 -6.39
N ALA A 46 20.81 -6.40 -5.75
CA ALA A 46 21.31 -6.47 -4.39
C ALA A 46 22.85 -6.59 -4.35
N ASP A 47 23.48 -5.94 -3.38
CA ASP A 47 24.90 -6.14 -3.08
C ASP A 47 25.10 -7.40 -2.23
N ALA A 48 24.05 -7.81 -1.49
CA ALA A 48 23.93 -9.12 -0.86
C ALA A 48 22.47 -9.57 -0.88
N TYR A 49 22.26 -10.84 -1.18
CA TYR A 49 20.93 -11.43 -1.34
C TYR A 49 20.83 -12.76 -0.60
N THR A 50 19.70 -13.01 0.03
CA THR A 50 19.36 -14.32 0.59
C THR A 50 17.87 -14.58 0.45
N THR A 51 17.49 -15.85 0.47
CA THR A 51 16.10 -16.28 0.45
C THR A 51 15.80 -17.14 1.68
N VAL A 52 14.73 -16.82 2.39
CA VAL A 52 14.25 -17.55 3.57
C VAL A 52 12.79 -17.97 3.40
N TYR A 53 12.33 -18.90 4.22
CA TYR A 53 10.90 -19.21 4.32
C TYR A 53 10.23 -18.25 5.31
N LEU A 54 8.95 -17.98 5.09
CA LEU A 54 8.14 -17.21 6.04
C LEU A 54 8.19 -17.84 7.44
N GLY A 55 8.44 -17.00 8.44
CA GLY A 55 8.58 -17.44 9.83
C GLY A 55 10.01 -17.74 10.28
N GLN A 56 11.03 -17.67 9.42
CA GLN A 56 12.44 -17.86 9.80
C GLN A 56 13.05 -16.54 10.26
N PHE A 57 12.53 -15.95 11.37
CA PHE A 57 12.93 -14.62 11.83
C PHE A 57 14.37 -14.55 12.33
N ASP A 58 14.87 -15.57 13.02
CA ASP A 58 16.26 -15.60 13.48
C ASP A 58 17.23 -15.53 12.29
N LYS A 59 16.91 -16.22 11.17
CA LYS A 59 17.73 -16.13 9.95
C LYS A 59 17.73 -14.74 9.32
N VAL A 60 16.59 -14.05 9.32
CA VAL A 60 16.48 -12.66 8.81
C VAL A 60 17.37 -11.74 9.63
N ILE A 61 17.29 -11.82 10.96
CA ILE A 61 18.06 -11.01 11.90
C ILE A 61 19.58 -11.27 11.74
N ASP A 62 20.00 -12.54 11.76
CA ASP A 62 21.39 -12.93 11.64
C ASP A 62 21.99 -12.50 10.30
N TYR A 63 21.20 -12.61 9.22
CA TYR A 63 21.62 -12.20 7.90
C TYR A 63 21.90 -10.69 7.83
N PHE A 64 21.00 -9.85 8.30
CA PHE A 64 21.21 -8.41 8.28
C PHE A 64 22.35 -7.97 9.23
N ARG A 65 22.50 -8.61 10.39
CA ARG A 65 23.62 -8.37 11.29
C ARG A 65 24.96 -8.70 10.66
N LYS A 66 25.06 -9.86 9.99
CA LYS A 66 26.26 -10.29 9.27
C LYS A 66 26.73 -9.27 8.24
N HIS A 67 25.78 -8.58 7.60
CA HIS A 67 26.07 -7.57 6.60
C HIS A 67 26.16 -6.13 7.17
N GLY A 68 26.16 -5.96 8.49
CA GLY A 68 26.31 -4.67 9.16
C GLY A 68 25.14 -3.71 8.93
N VAL A 69 23.99 -4.22 8.51
CA VAL A 69 22.78 -3.43 8.29
C VAL A 69 22.20 -2.97 9.62
N ARG A 70 21.81 -1.70 9.69
CA ARG A 70 21.13 -1.10 10.86
C ARG A 70 19.73 -0.59 10.52
N ARG A 71 19.53 -0.12 9.30
CA ARG A 71 18.24 0.41 8.84
C ARG A 71 17.56 -0.63 7.95
N LEU A 72 16.34 -0.97 8.29
CA LEU A 72 15.52 -1.94 7.56
C LEU A 72 14.25 -1.28 7.04
N CYS A 73 13.83 -1.66 5.85
CA CYS A 73 12.47 -1.41 5.38
C CYS A 73 11.80 -2.71 4.95
N MET A 74 10.47 -2.72 5.01
CA MET A 74 9.63 -3.77 4.45
C MET A 74 9.00 -3.25 3.17
N ALA A 75 9.10 -4.01 2.11
CA ALA A 75 8.52 -3.63 0.82
C ALA A 75 7.85 -4.84 0.15
N GLY A 76 6.65 -4.62 -0.41
CA GLY A 76 5.88 -5.65 -1.08
C GLY A 76 4.94 -6.42 -0.16
N ALA A 77 4.00 -7.14 -0.75
CA ALA A 77 2.95 -7.84 -0.02
C ALA A 77 3.33 -9.29 0.30
N ILE A 78 2.78 -9.82 1.38
CA ILE A 78 2.76 -11.24 1.68
C ILE A 78 1.31 -11.71 1.55
N ASN A 79 0.94 -12.17 0.36
CA ASN A 79 -0.41 -12.64 0.09
C ASN A 79 -0.60 -14.02 0.73
N LYS A 80 -1.61 -14.16 1.58
CA LYS A 80 -2.11 -15.38 2.26
C LYS A 80 -1.20 -16.61 2.08
N PRO A 81 -0.18 -16.80 2.93
CA PRO A 81 0.74 -17.91 2.80
C PRO A 81 -0.01 -19.23 2.99
N ARG A 82 0.34 -20.23 2.19
CA ARG A 82 -0.12 -21.61 2.42
C ARG A 82 0.59 -22.16 3.65
N ALA A 83 -0.02 -23.09 4.35
CA ALA A 83 0.62 -23.73 5.51
C ALA A 83 2.02 -24.34 5.19
N LEU A 84 2.24 -24.78 3.95
CA LEU A 84 3.51 -25.31 3.47
C LEU A 84 4.61 -24.25 3.28
N ASP A 85 4.24 -22.98 3.15
CA ASP A 85 5.18 -21.87 2.97
C ASP A 85 5.71 -21.36 4.31
N LEU A 86 5.09 -21.78 5.41
CA LEU A 86 5.43 -21.36 6.77
C LEU A 86 6.40 -22.37 7.41
N ARG A 87 7.55 -21.87 7.84
CA ARG A 87 8.53 -22.61 8.63
C ARG A 87 8.93 -21.81 9.87
N PRO A 88 8.02 -21.67 10.82
CA PRO A 88 8.25 -20.82 11.98
C PRO A 88 9.39 -21.37 12.84
N ASP A 89 10.37 -20.52 13.13
CA ASP A 89 11.32 -20.74 14.20
C ASP A 89 10.67 -20.47 15.57
N PHE A 90 11.43 -20.64 16.64
CA PHE A 90 10.93 -20.43 18.00
C PHE A 90 10.46 -18.99 18.24
N ARG A 91 11.14 -18.01 17.65
CA ARG A 91 10.82 -16.59 17.73
C ARG A 91 9.49 -16.28 17.04
N ALA A 92 9.33 -16.74 15.81
CA ALA A 92 8.07 -16.61 15.07
C ALA A 92 6.90 -17.27 15.79
N ALA A 93 7.10 -18.48 16.32
CA ALA A 93 6.07 -19.19 17.09
C ALA A 93 5.65 -18.38 18.33
N ARG A 94 6.60 -17.80 19.07
CA ARG A 94 6.32 -16.94 20.23
C ARG A 94 5.51 -15.71 19.85
N ILE A 95 5.85 -15.03 18.76
CA ILE A 95 5.12 -13.86 18.25
C ILE A 95 3.68 -14.27 17.90
N LEU A 96 3.51 -15.31 17.09
CA LEU A 96 2.19 -15.81 16.68
C LEU A 96 1.32 -16.22 17.87
N PHE A 97 1.90 -16.88 18.88
CA PHE A 97 1.18 -17.28 20.09
C PHE A 97 0.68 -16.07 20.90
N SER A 98 1.46 -14.98 20.95
CA SER A 98 1.08 -13.76 21.67
C SER A 98 -0.05 -12.97 21.00
N LEU A 99 -0.36 -13.29 19.72
CA LEU A 99 -1.31 -12.54 18.87
C LEU A 99 -2.62 -13.29 18.60
N ARG A 100 -2.90 -14.39 19.31
CA ARG A 100 -4.14 -15.18 19.10
C ARG A 100 -5.38 -14.27 19.09
N GLY A 101 -6.10 -14.25 17.95
CA GLY A 101 -7.32 -13.47 17.78
C GLY A 101 -7.11 -11.99 17.44
N LYS A 102 -5.89 -11.57 17.09
CA LYS A 102 -5.58 -10.19 16.63
C LYS A 102 -5.30 -10.19 15.12
N GLY A 103 -5.73 -9.13 14.44
CA GLY A 103 -5.60 -8.98 12.98
C GLY A 103 -4.15 -8.82 12.47
N ASP A 104 -4.01 -8.70 11.15
CA ASP A 104 -2.73 -8.64 10.44
C ASP A 104 -1.86 -7.44 10.87
N ASP A 105 -2.47 -6.29 11.16
CA ASP A 105 -1.78 -5.11 11.68
C ASP A 105 -1.07 -5.36 13.01
N ALA A 106 -1.66 -6.21 13.88
CA ALA A 106 -1.03 -6.57 15.15
C ALA A 106 0.20 -7.46 14.94
N LEU A 107 0.16 -8.34 13.95
CA LEU A 107 1.29 -9.17 13.56
C LEU A 107 2.45 -8.32 13.04
N LEU A 108 2.18 -7.42 12.11
CA LEU A 108 3.20 -6.52 11.57
C LEU A 108 3.84 -5.68 12.67
N ARG A 109 3.05 -5.06 13.57
CA ARG A 109 3.58 -4.31 14.72
C ARG A 109 4.44 -5.16 15.66
N ALA A 110 4.06 -6.41 15.89
CA ALA A 110 4.84 -7.30 16.75
C ALA A 110 6.18 -7.68 16.11
N ILE A 111 6.20 -7.92 14.79
CA ILE A 111 7.42 -8.16 14.02
C ILE A 111 8.34 -6.94 14.08
N MET A 112 7.80 -5.75 13.85
CA MET A 112 8.55 -4.50 13.91
C MET A 112 9.18 -4.28 15.30
N ALA A 113 8.38 -4.43 16.36
CA ALA A 113 8.85 -4.28 17.72
C ALA A 113 9.93 -5.31 18.09
N ASP A 114 9.88 -6.51 17.53
CA ASP A 114 10.91 -7.54 17.74
C ASP A 114 12.22 -7.17 17.01
N LEU A 115 12.15 -6.69 15.76
CA LEU A 115 13.31 -6.19 15.02
C LEU A 115 13.94 -4.96 15.69
N GLU A 116 13.15 -4.03 16.21
CA GLU A 116 13.64 -2.85 16.95
C GLU A 116 14.36 -3.26 18.25
N LYS A 117 13.87 -4.27 18.98
CA LYS A 117 14.57 -4.84 20.16
C LYS A 117 15.92 -5.45 19.80
N GLU A 118 16.07 -5.94 18.59
CA GLU A 118 17.33 -6.48 18.06
C GLU A 118 18.31 -5.39 17.59
N GLY A 119 17.94 -4.12 17.73
CA GLY A 119 18.76 -2.95 17.43
C GLY A 119 18.66 -2.44 16.00
N PHE A 120 17.67 -2.89 15.22
CA PHE A 120 17.40 -2.33 13.91
C PHE A 120 16.52 -1.08 14.01
N THR A 121 16.72 -0.14 13.09
CA THR A 121 15.85 1.01 12.88
C THR A 121 14.96 0.73 11.69
N LEU A 122 13.64 0.67 11.90
CA LEU A 122 12.69 0.49 10.80
C LEU A 122 12.38 1.84 10.16
N ILE A 123 12.57 1.92 8.86
CA ILE A 123 12.26 3.09 8.04
C ILE A 123 11.12 2.78 7.09
N GLN A 124 10.40 3.80 6.69
CA GLN A 124 9.37 3.68 5.66
C GLN A 124 10.02 3.45 4.29
N ALA A 125 9.64 2.37 3.59
CA ALA A 125 10.19 2.08 2.26
C ALA A 125 9.92 3.22 1.26
N ALA A 126 8.80 3.93 1.41
CA ALA A 126 8.46 5.09 0.58
C ALA A 126 9.38 6.31 0.81
N GLU A 127 10.12 6.39 1.93
CA GLU A 127 11.14 7.43 2.11
C GLU A 127 12.30 7.30 1.11
N LEU A 128 12.59 6.07 0.69
CA LEU A 128 13.58 5.78 -0.35
C LEU A 128 13.03 6.02 -1.76
N SER A 129 11.72 5.96 -1.94
CA SER A 129 11.02 6.03 -3.22
C SER A 129 9.89 7.06 -3.17
N THR A 130 10.20 8.31 -2.78
CA THR A 130 9.22 9.39 -2.62
C THR A 130 8.44 9.69 -3.89
N SER A 131 9.04 9.42 -5.05
CA SER A 131 8.40 9.55 -6.37
C SER A 131 7.17 8.65 -6.53
N LEU A 132 7.06 7.58 -5.75
CA LEU A 132 5.90 6.67 -5.76
C LEU A 132 4.71 7.19 -4.96
N LEU A 133 4.90 8.15 -4.06
CA LEU A 133 3.78 8.71 -3.30
C LEU A 133 2.88 9.56 -4.21
N CYS A 134 1.56 9.43 -4.04
CA CYS A 134 0.60 10.30 -4.71
C CYS A 134 0.83 11.75 -4.29
N PRO A 135 1.16 12.66 -5.23
CA PRO A 135 1.20 14.09 -4.91
C PRO A 135 -0.21 14.62 -4.68
N GLU A 136 -0.34 15.69 -3.91
CA GLU A 136 -1.63 16.34 -3.66
C GLU A 136 -2.18 17.01 -4.92
N GLY A 137 -3.50 16.90 -5.11
CA GLY A 137 -4.23 17.58 -6.17
C GLY A 137 -4.90 16.65 -7.17
N VAL A 138 -5.37 17.23 -8.26
CA VAL A 138 -5.92 16.50 -9.41
C VAL A 138 -4.76 15.95 -10.23
N LEU A 139 -4.71 14.64 -10.41
CA LEU A 139 -3.59 13.96 -11.09
C LEU A 139 -3.84 13.75 -12.58
N THR A 140 -5.10 13.76 -13.01
CA THR A 140 -5.55 13.60 -14.40
C THR A 140 -5.89 14.95 -15.04
N ARG A 141 -6.00 15.00 -16.38
CA ARG A 141 -6.40 16.22 -17.10
C ARG A 141 -7.77 16.73 -16.67
N ARG A 142 -8.72 15.82 -16.42
CA ARG A 142 -10.04 16.14 -15.90
C ARG A 142 -9.99 16.16 -14.37
N GLY A 143 -10.53 17.22 -13.78
CA GLY A 143 -10.86 17.27 -12.36
C GLY A 143 -12.19 16.57 -12.04
N PRO A 144 -12.52 16.39 -10.74
CA PRO A 144 -13.80 15.84 -10.35
C PRO A 144 -14.93 16.82 -10.67
N SER A 145 -16.08 16.30 -11.13
CA SER A 145 -17.30 17.09 -11.32
C SER A 145 -17.94 17.44 -9.97
N ALA A 146 -18.90 18.37 -9.97
CA ALA A 146 -19.67 18.73 -8.76
C ALA A 146 -20.34 17.50 -8.12
N GLU A 147 -20.89 16.59 -8.95
CA GLU A 147 -21.48 15.34 -8.49
C GLU A 147 -20.44 14.43 -7.83
N GLU A 148 -19.26 14.26 -8.47
CA GLU A 148 -18.16 13.45 -7.94
C GLU A 148 -17.60 14.04 -6.63
N ILE A 149 -17.54 15.36 -6.53
CA ILE A 149 -17.14 16.05 -5.28
C ILE A 149 -18.15 15.76 -4.17
N ALA A 150 -19.45 15.79 -4.46
CA ALA A 150 -20.49 15.46 -3.48
C ALA A 150 -20.37 13.99 -3.00
N GLU A 151 -20.05 13.07 -3.91
CA GLU A 151 -19.80 11.65 -3.55
C GLU A 151 -18.56 11.49 -2.68
N ILE A 152 -17.48 12.24 -2.99
CA ILE A 152 -16.26 12.25 -2.18
C ILE A 152 -16.58 12.86 -0.80
N ASP A 153 -17.29 13.98 -0.71
CA ASP A 153 -17.66 14.62 0.57
C ASP A 153 -18.45 13.67 1.47
N TYR A 154 -19.38 12.93 0.87
CA TYR A 154 -20.17 11.92 1.59
C TYR A 154 -19.31 10.73 2.04
N GLY A 155 -18.49 10.17 1.15
CA GLY A 155 -17.81 8.91 1.38
C GLY A 155 -16.50 9.04 2.17
N TRP A 156 -15.79 10.19 2.09
CA TRP A 156 -14.49 10.37 2.70
C TRP A 156 -14.45 10.09 4.20
N PRO A 157 -15.35 10.66 5.03
CA PRO A 157 -15.40 10.35 6.46
C PRO A 157 -15.86 8.91 6.75
N ILE A 158 -16.68 8.32 5.85
CA ILE A 158 -17.11 6.92 6.02
C ILE A 158 -15.93 5.98 5.81
N ALA A 159 -15.12 6.19 4.76
CA ALA A 159 -13.93 5.39 4.51
C ALA A 159 -12.93 5.48 5.68
N GLU A 160 -12.74 6.67 6.26
CA GLU A 160 -11.94 6.85 7.47
C GLU A 160 -12.49 6.05 8.66
N ALA A 161 -13.78 6.14 8.90
CA ALA A 161 -14.43 5.42 10.00
C ALA A 161 -14.26 3.89 9.87
N LEU A 162 -14.45 3.35 8.67
CA LEU A 162 -14.22 1.93 8.38
C LEU A 162 -12.75 1.52 8.62
N GLY A 163 -11.81 2.37 8.22
CA GLY A 163 -10.38 2.18 8.50
C GLY A 163 -10.05 2.18 9.99
N ARG A 164 -10.72 3.01 10.81
CA ARG A 164 -10.58 3.01 12.28
C ARG A 164 -11.01 1.70 12.93
N PHE A 165 -12.00 0.99 12.33
CA PHE A 165 -12.46 -0.32 12.78
C PHE A 165 -11.71 -1.48 12.13
N ASP A 166 -10.71 -1.19 11.28
CA ASP A 166 -9.93 -2.20 10.54
C ASP A 166 -10.79 -3.13 9.66
N ILE A 167 -11.90 -2.59 9.11
CA ILE A 167 -12.80 -3.33 8.22
C ILE A 167 -12.22 -3.40 6.82
N GLY A 168 -11.78 -2.25 6.28
CA GLY A 168 -11.20 -2.11 4.96
C GLY A 168 -10.72 -0.68 4.72
N GLN A 169 -10.16 -0.43 3.55
CA GLN A 169 -9.58 0.88 3.20
C GLN A 169 -10.19 1.47 1.92
N CYS A 170 -11.11 0.74 1.27
CA CYS A 170 -11.74 1.19 0.04
C CYS A 170 -13.26 1.06 0.12
N ILE A 171 -13.96 2.08 -0.37
CA ILE A 171 -15.41 2.07 -0.53
C ILE A 171 -15.80 2.53 -1.93
N VAL A 172 -16.98 2.14 -2.35
CA VAL A 172 -17.62 2.60 -3.58
C VAL A 172 -18.85 3.41 -3.20
N VAL A 173 -18.97 4.61 -3.76
CA VAL A 173 -20.08 5.54 -3.50
C VAL A 173 -20.81 5.88 -4.80
N LYS A 174 -22.12 6.00 -4.71
CA LYS A 174 -22.98 6.45 -5.81
C LYS A 174 -24.28 7.02 -5.27
N GLN A 175 -24.66 8.23 -5.72
CA GLN A 175 -25.90 8.92 -5.37
C GLN A 175 -26.11 9.04 -3.84
N GLY A 176 -25.05 9.47 -3.13
CA GLY A 176 -25.07 9.63 -1.68
C GLY A 176 -25.26 8.33 -0.89
N MET A 177 -24.90 7.18 -1.49
CA MET A 177 -24.98 5.87 -0.83
C MET A 177 -23.66 5.11 -0.96
N VAL A 178 -23.26 4.41 0.10
CA VAL A 178 -22.20 3.41 0.01
C VAL A 178 -22.75 2.17 -0.70
N VAL A 179 -22.17 1.86 -1.86
CA VAL A 179 -22.56 0.73 -2.72
C VAL A 179 -21.79 -0.54 -2.36
N ALA A 180 -20.50 -0.39 -2.07
CA ALA A 180 -19.64 -1.48 -1.65
C ALA A 180 -18.60 -1.00 -0.64
N VAL A 181 -18.22 -1.90 0.26
CA VAL A 181 -17.16 -1.72 1.23
C VAL A 181 -16.17 -2.85 1.04
N GLU A 182 -14.88 -2.53 0.95
CA GLU A 182 -13.83 -3.53 0.99
C GLU A 182 -13.79 -4.19 2.36
N CYS A 183 -13.77 -5.52 2.39
CA CYS A 183 -13.58 -6.33 3.57
C CYS A 183 -12.48 -7.38 3.28
N LEU A 184 -12.69 -8.61 3.70
CA LEU A 184 -11.74 -9.72 3.56
C LEU A 184 -11.47 -10.11 2.10
N GLU A 185 -12.38 -9.78 1.18
CA GLU A 185 -12.27 -10.06 -0.27
C GLU A 185 -11.19 -9.23 -0.97
N GLY A 186 -10.79 -8.09 -0.38
CA GLY A 186 -9.81 -7.16 -0.93
C GLY A 186 -10.38 -6.14 -1.92
N THR A 187 -9.57 -5.11 -2.23
CA THR A 187 -9.98 -3.92 -3.00
C THR A 187 -10.59 -4.28 -4.36
N ASP A 188 -9.92 -5.12 -5.16
CA ASP A 188 -10.37 -5.41 -6.53
C ASP A 188 -11.74 -6.08 -6.58
N ALA A 189 -12.01 -7.00 -5.66
CA ALA A 189 -13.32 -7.67 -5.58
C ALA A 189 -14.42 -6.70 -5.13
N ALA A 190 -14.13 -5.82 -4.18
CA ALA A 190 -15.06 -4.79 -3.75
C ALA A 190 -15.39 -3.79 -4.87
N LEU A 191 -14.39 -3.37 -5.67
CA LEU A 191 -14.58 -2.49 -6.81
C LEU A 191 -15.43 -3.14 -7.90
N ARG A 192 -15.17 -4.42 -8.26
CA ARG A 192 -16.02 -5.16 -9.22
C ARG A 192 -17.47 -5.24 -8.74
N ARG A 193 -17.67 -5.66 -7.51
CA ARG A 193 -19.01 -5.74 -6.90
C ARG A 193 -19.74 -4.40 -6.91
N GLY A 194 -19.02 -3.30 -6.61
CA GLY A 194 -19.59 -1.95 -6.66
C GLY A 194 -20.05 -1.55 -8.05
N GLY A 195 -19.23 -1.81 -9.08
CA GLY A 195 -19.57 -1.56 -10.49
C GLY A 195 -20.76 -2.39 -10.95
N GLU A 196 -20.79 -3.68 -10.66
CA GLU A 196 -21.89 -4.59 -10.99
C GLU A 196 -23.23 -4.18 -10.34
N LEU A 197 -23.19 -3.68 -9.10
CA LEU A 197 -24.40 -3.30 -8.36
C LEU A 197 -25.03 -1.99 -8.85
N ARG A 198 -24.22 -1.02 -9.32
CA ARG A 198 -24.72 0.34 -9.63
C ARG A 198 -24.38 0.85 -11.02
N GLY A 199 -23.58 0.15 -11.80
CA GLY A 199 -23.24 0.54 -13.16
C GLY A 199 -22.40 1.82 -13.25
N GLU A 200 -22.67 2.63 -14.28
CA GLU A 200 -21.85 3.78 -14.61
C GLU A 200 -21.84 4.87 -13.53
N GLY A 201 -20.68 5.51 -13.39
CA GLY A 201 -20.53 6.76 -12.66
C GLY A 201 -20.29 6.63 -11.17
N CYS A 202 -19.88 5.46 -10.68
CA CYS A 202 -19.44 5.28 -9.30
C CYS A 202 -18.13 6.05 -9.01
N VAL A 203 -17.96 6.45 -7.76
CA VAL A 203 -16.73 7.00 -7.20
C VAL A 203 -16.11 5.99 -6.25
N ALA A 204 -14.85 5.67 -6.47
CA ALA A 204 -14.05 4.88 -5.53
C ALA A 204 -13.28 5.81 -4.59
N ILE A 205 -13.27 5.49 -3.30
CA ILE A 205 -12.51 6.22 -2.29
C ILE A 205 -11.62 5.21 -1.57
N LYS A 206 -10.30 5.37 -1.67
CA LYS A 206 -9.33 4.50 -1.02
C LYS A 206 -8.44 5.31 -0.09
N ARG A 207 -8.55 5.05 1.21
CA ARG A 207 -7.87 5.80 2.25
C ARG A 207 -6.87 4.97 3.04
N PHE A 208 -5.88 5.62 3.57
CA PHE A 208 -4.98 5.07 4.57
C PHE A 208 -5.74 4.81 5.88
N LYS A 209 -5.57 3.63 6.48
CA LYS A 209 -6.25 3.32 7.76
C LYS A 209 -5.56 4.04 8.91
N PRO A 210 -6.28 4.80 9.77
CA PRO A 210 -5.66 5.65 10.80
C PRO A 210 -4.81 4.93 11.85
N LYS A 211 -5.00 3.62 12.02
CA LYS A 211 -4.25 2.79 12.97
C LYS A 211 -3.11 2.01 12.34
N GLN A 212 -2.97 2.07 11.02
CA GLN A 212 -1.94 1.39 10.26
C GLN A 212 -0.58 2.07 10.48
N ASP A 213 0.50 1.31 10.48
CA ASP A 213 1.84 1.89 10.58
C ASP A 213 2.36 2.21 9.17
N GLU A 214 2.57 3.50 8.89
CA GLU A 214 3.02 3.98 7.58
C GLU A 214 4.36 3.37 7.14
N ARG A 215 5.17 2.87 8.07
CA ARG A 215 6.47 2.28 7.77
C ARG A 215 6.38 0.94 7.05
N VAL A 216 5.25 0.24 7.15
CA VAL A 216 5.13 -1.13 6.62
C VAL A 216 3.95 -1.36 5.71
N ASP A 217 2.93 -0.52 5.78
CA ASP A 217 1.70 -0.77 5.04
C ASP A 217 1.05 0.53 4.56
N LEU A 218 1.34 0.91 3.32
CA LEU A 218 0.67 1.99 2.62
C LEU A 218 -0.31 1.42 1.60
N PRO A 219 -1.51 1.99 1.48
CA PRO A 219 -2.39 1.67 0.36
C PRO A 219 -1.68 1.93 -0.97
N SER A 220 -1.99 1.13 -1.94
CA SER A 220 -1.42 1.29 -3.28
C SER A 220 -2.50 1.33 -4.34
N ILE A 221 -2.23 2.08 -5.40
CA ILE A 221 -2.95 2.08 -6.66
C ILE A 221 -1.94 1.93 -7.79
N GLY A 222 -2.40 1.59 -8.98
CA GLY A 222 -1.55 1.46 -10.14
C GLY A 222 -2.35 1.27 -11.42
N LEU A 223 -1.65 0.95 -12.50
CA LEU A 223 -2.26 0.73 -13.81
C LEU A 223 -3.41 -0.29 -13.78
N GLN A 224 -3.26 -1.38 -13.03
CA GLN A 224 -4.30 -2.41 -12.92
C GLN A 224 -5.54 -1.90 -12.20
N THR A 225 -5.37 -1.12 -11.12
CA THR A 225 -6.50 -0.49 -10.40
C THR A 225 -7.26 0.45 -11.32
N VAL A 226 -6.54 1.31 -12.06
CA VAL A 226 -7.16 2.27 -13.00
C VAL A 226 -7.88 1.54 -14.12
N ARG A 227 -7.29 0.48 -14.68
CA ARG A 227 -7.92 -0.37 -15.71
C ARG A 227 -9.20 -0.99 -15.19
N LEU A 228 -9.19 -1.59 -14.02
CA LEU A 228 -10.36 -2.17 -13.39
C LEU A 228 -11.48 -1.16 -13.19
N LEU A 229 -11.17 0.04 -12.68
CA LEU A 229 -12.14 1.09 -12.46
C LEU A 229 -12.80 1.55 -13.78
N ILE A 230 -12.02 1.68 -14.85
CA ILE A 230 -12.54 2.02 -16.17
C ILE A 230 -13.41 0.91 -16.74
N GLU A 231 -13.00 -0.36 -16.64
CA GLU A 231 -13.78 -1.53 -17.07
C GLU A 231 -15.10 -1.65 -16.32
N GLN A 232 -15.14 -1.25 -15.06
CA GLN A 232 -16.34 -1.21 -14.22
C GLN A 232 -17.10 0.12 -14.31
N HIS A 233 -16.78 0.97 -15.30
CA HIS A 233 -17.46 2.24 -15.59
C HIS A 233 -17.46 3.26 -14.44
N PHE A 234 -16.46 3.23 -13.58
CA PHE A 234 -16.28 4.29 -12.60
C PHE A 234 -15.88 5.60 -13.27
N ARG A 235 -16.12 6.70 -12.58
CA ARG A 235 -15.80 8.05 -13.07
C ARG A 235 -14.66 8.71 -12.31
N CYS A 236 -14.50 8.39 -11.03
CA CYS A 236 -13.51 9.04 -10.18
C CYS A 236 -12.91 8.06 -9.17
N LEU A 237 -11.63 8.28 -8.86
CA LEU A 237 -10.90 7.67 -7.75
C LEU A 237 -10.34 8.78 -6.87
N ALA A 238 -10.68 8.79 -5.59
CA ALA A 238 -10.10 9.66 -4.58
C ALA A 238 -9.20 8.85 -3.63
N VAL A 239 -8.00 9.37 -3.35
CA VAL A 239 -7.00 8.73 -2.47
C VAL A 239 -6.36 9.73 -1.52
N ASP A 240 -5.71 9.25 -0.44
CA ASP A 240 -4.90 10.10 0.43
C ASP A 240 -3.59 10.50 -0.25
N ALA A 241 -3.33 11.81 -0.36
CA ALA A 241 -2.09 12.37 -0.83
C ALA A 241 -0.95 12.11 0.16
N GLY A 242 0.24 11.77 -0.33
CA GLY A 242 1.40 11.48 0.50
C GLY A 242 1.33 10.18 1.29
N LYS A 243 0.17 9.47 1.26
CA LYS A 243 -0.06 8.22 2.00
C LYS A 243 -0.55 7.08 1.11
N THR A 244 -0.52 7.25 -0.21
CA THR A 244 -0.87 6.24 -1.20
C THR A 244 0.27 6.07 -2.18
N LEU A 245 0.73 4.84 -2.40
CA LEU A 245 1.69 4.50 -3.44
C LEU A 245 1.00 4.44 -4.80
N PHE A 246 1.59 5.03 -5.82
CA PHE A 246 1.08 5.01 -7.17
C PHE A 246 2.08 4.35 -8.12
N PHE A 247 1.87 3.08 -8.39
CA PHE A 247 2.69 2.31 -9.32
C PHE A 247 2.30 2.56 -10.78
N ASP A 248 3.27 2.45 -11.69
CA ASP A 248 3.08 2.66 -13.14
C ASP A 248 2.33 3.97 -13.45
N ARG A 249 2.66 5.03 -12.67
CA ARG A 249 1.86 6.26 -12.63
C ARG A 249 1.69 6.90 -14.00
N ALA A 250 2.74 6.98 -14.80
CA ALA A 250 2.66 7.63 -16.12
C ALA A 250 1.69 6.90 -17.05
N GLU A 251 1.74 5.58 -17.10
CA GLU A 251 0.87 4.76 -17.93
C GLU A 251 -0.57 4.76 -17.40
N ALA A 252 -0.73 4.71 -16.07
CA ALA A 252 -2.04 4.77 -15.42
C ALA A 252 -2.75 6.10 -15.68
N LEU A 253 -2.04 7.23 -15.60
CA LEU A 253 -2.58 8.56 -15.90
C LEU A 253 -2.91 8.71 -17.39
N ALA A 254 -2.05 8.21 -18.27
CA ALA A 254 -2.34 8.23 -19.72
C ALA A 254 -3.61 7.42 -20.05
N LEU A 255 -3.80 6.27 -19.40
CA LEU A 255 -5.01 5.47 -19.54
C LEU A 255 -6.25 6.19 -18.97
N ALA A 256 -6.14 6.78 -17.79
CA ALA A 256 -7.21 7.55 -17.15
C ALA A 256 -7.65 8.73 -18.04
N ASP A 257 -6.70 9.51 -18.54
CA ASP A 257 -6.96 10.64 -19.43
C ASP A 257 -7.65 10.24 -20.73
N LYS A 258 -7.23 9.11 -21.33
CA LYS A 258 -7.85 8.56 -22.53
C LYS A 258 -9.34 8.22 -22.34
N HIS A 259 -9.70 7.79 -21.14
CA HIS A 259 -11.06 7.39 -20.80
C HIS A 259 -11.85 8.46 -20.03
N ASN A 260 -11.33 9.69 -19.95
CA ASN A 260 -11.95 10.80 -19.22
C ASN A 260 -12.25 10.42 -17.75
N PHE A 261 -11.34 9.63 -17.13
CA PHE A 261 -11.43 9.19 -15.76
C PHE A 261 -10.67 10.16 -14.84
N CYS A 262 -11.24 10.48 -13.68
CA CYS A 262 -10.61 11.39 -12.71
C CYS A 262 -9.86 10.61 -11.63
N ILE A 263 -8.65 11.08 -11.32
CA ILE A 263 -7.90 10.67 -10.13
C ILE A 263 -7.53 11.91 -9.35
N VAL A 264 -7.93 11.95 -8.08
CA VAL A 264 -7.63 13.06 -7.17
C VAL A 264 -7.01 12.52 -5.89
N ALA A 265 -5.92 13.15 -5.46
CA ALA A 265 -5.25 12.84 -4.19
C ALA A 265 -5.43 14.01 -3.23
N LEU A 266 -5.95 13.74 -2.05
CA LEU A 266 -6.39 14.74 -1.08
C LEU A 266 -5.63 14.59 0.25
N THR A 267 -5.28 15.73 0.83
CA THR A 267 -4.96 15.85 2.26
C THR A 267 -6.25 16.23 3.01
N GLU A 268 -6.24 16.22 4.34
CA GLU A 268 -7.39 16.71 5.12
C GLU A 268 -7.69 18.19 4.80
N ASP A 269 -6.65 18.99 4.56
CA ASP A 269 -6.80 20.42 4.23
C ASP A 269 -7.40 20.63 2.85
N SER A 270 -6.94 19.88 1.83
CA SER A 270 -7.47 20.00 0.47
C SER A 270 -8.86 19.37 0.33
N PHE A 271 -9.16 18.33 1.10
CA PHE A 271 -10.53 17.81 1.22
C PHE A 271 -11.48 18.87 1.78
N GLY A 272 -11.07 19.59 2.85
CA GLY A 272 -11.85 20.71 3.39
C GLY A 272 -12.14 21.81 2.38
N LYS A 273 -11.14 22.15 1.54
CA LYS A 273 -11.29 23.15 0.45
C LYS A 273 -12.22 22.65 -0.65
N LEU A 274 -12.05 21.39 -1.08
CA LEU A 274 -12.91 20.76 -2.10
C LEU A 274 -14.39 20.76 -1.67
N ARG A 275 -14.64 20.44 -0.40
CA ARG A 275 -15.98 20.45 0.21
C ARG A 275 -16.62 21.85 0.22
N LEU A 276 -15.83 22.90 0.44
CA LEU A 276 -16.34 24.27 0.42
C LEU A 276 -16.70 24.73 -0.99
N GLN A 277 -15.95 24.31 -2.01
CA GLN A 277 -16.26 24.59 -3.41
C GLN A 277 -17.58 23.97 -3.84
N ALA A 278 -17.83 22.69 -3.51
CA ALA A 278 -19.07 21.99 -3.84
C ALA A 278 -20.35 22.57 -3.18
N LYS A 279 -20.22 23.39 -2.14
CA LYS A 279 -21.34 24.05 -1.46
C LYS A 279 -21.61 25.46 -1.98
N ALA A 280 -20.72 26.01 -2.78
CA ALA A 280 -20.83 27.35 -3.36
C ALA A 280 -21.42 27.34 -4.77
N ASP A 281 -21.40 26.21 -5.46
CA ASP A 281 -22.04 25.93 -6.73
C ASP A 281 -23.46 25.30 -6.52
#